data_896e8f8525c31878e1494899234a54ec
#
_entry.id   896e8f8525c31878e1494899234a54ec
#
_cell.length_a   1.000
_cell.length_b   1.000
_cell.length_c   1.000
_cell.angle_alpha   90.00
_cell.angle_beta   90.00
_cell.angle_gamma   90.00
#
_symmetry.space_group_name_H-M   'P 1'
#
loop_
_entity.id
_entity.type
_entity.pdbx_description
1 polymer ?
#
loop_
_entity_poly.entity_id
_entity_poly.type
_entity_poly.pdbx_seq_one_letter_code
_entity_poly.pdbx_strand_id
1 'polypeptide(L)'
;MATKSKKSKLYRLRYKGIAVFLFFTFAVSIFFCGIVGVNISRNWSWDVINADTVYDTEEFREVFSRTLDRAVQADIYYQNEDRVSKGAAVDRNDLLNGFKRYYGIIDGIITGNTEINAAYDGLLLHGEIPESLQGNLEEYRNLVESRLPAYYKMYIQRQLDEYKNCIRYLAGVRNFLYYVEDENGNVVGGNAAKGEISQEARTLVLSAGFSSDHLGENPYYFDTYENPVLEKSNFKFYGAIRDPLLPGDEFYDLWQGFGFAKKSIPILSCVSAVSLLGMLLSVIYLVRVTGQTERRGKIQLGMVDRLYNEVHFLLVAFFGCIAGFTAHTLVDTIRQGAVLFWNYVFATILGVLYLVTAAILLNYLLSVARQLKNKSFFRNTWISVSIRRMSELFTGSTFRGWMVIVMLCYALGNCVIMGAMVMAPYYGYAELAVLAGVVLVCFNGLCMY
;
A
#
# COMPACT_ATOMS: atom_id res chain seq x y z
N MET A 1 50.88 31.02 20.52
CA MET A 1 50.06 30.09 19.70
C MET A 1 49.29 29.02 20.49
N ALA A 2 49.75 28.53 21.62
CA ALA A 2 49.11 27.48 22.44
C ALA A 2 47.74 27.86 23.06
N THR A 3 47.51 29.12 23.41
CA THR A 3 46.26 29.60 24.02
C THR A 3 45.08 29.66 23.07
N LYS A 4 45.28 29.93 21.77
CA LYS A 4 44.22 29.94 20.73
C LYS A 4 43.70 28.55 20.43
N SER A 5 44.58 27.51 20.45
CA SER A 5 44.24 26.12 20.25
C SER A 5 43.39 25.54 21.40
N LYS A 6 43.66 25.95 22.65
CA LYS A 6 42.92 25.48 23.83
C LYS A 6 41.48 26.02 23.88
N LYS A 7 41.30 27.34 23.58
CA LYS A 7 39.96 27.95 23.49
C LYS A 7 39.07 27.29 22.37
N SER A 8 39.65 27.02 21.20
CA SER A 8 38.90 26.40 20.10
C SER A 8 38.47 24.97 20.40
N LYS A 9 39.25 24.18 21.17
CA LYS A 9 38.89 22.82 21.61
C LYS A 9 37.76 22.85 22.66
N LEU A 10 37.76 23.79 23.59
CA LEU A 10 36.70 23.97 24.60
C LEU A 10 35.35 24.30 23.96
N TYR A 11 35.36 25.20 22.97
CA TYR A 11 34.16 25.54 22.20
C TYR A 11 33.54 24.30 21.48
N ARG A 12 34.38 23.44 20.88
CA ARG A 12 33.91 22.23 20.17
C ARG A 12 33.20 21.22 21.08
N LEU A 13 33.65 21.08 22.32
CA LEU A 13 33.03 20.16 23.30
C LEU A 13 31.70 20.70 23.84
N ARG A 14 31.59 22.02 23.98
CA ARG A 14 30.41 22.70 24.51
C ARG A 14 29.18 22.51 23.64
N TYR A 15 29.34 22.42 22.31
CA TYR A 15 28.24 22.23 21.35
C TYR A 15 27.87 20.76 21.11
N LYS A 16 28.53 19.78 21.76
CA LYS A 16 28.21 18.36 21.61
C LYS A 16 26.77 18.02 22.05
N GLY A 17 26.36 18.58 23.20
CA GLY A 17 24.99 18.42 23.70
C GLY A 17 23.92 18.99 22.75
N ILE A 18 24.24 20.19 22.20
CA ILE A 18 23.37 20.86 21.23
C ILE A 18 23.23 19.99 19.95
N ALA A 19 24.35 19.45 19.46
CA ALA A 19 24.31 18.60 18.27
C ALA A 19 23.51 17.29 18.48
N VAL A 20 23.60 16.69 19.68
CA VAL A 20 22.76 15.53 20.05
C VAL A 20 21.28 15.94 20.10
N PHE A 21 20.98 17.08 20.73
CA PHE A 21 19.61 17.58 20.78
C PHE A 21 19.06 17.86 19.38
N LEU A 22 19.81 18.52 18.52
CA LEU A 22 19.41 18.78 17.13
C LEU A 22 19.19 17.50 16.34
N PHE A 23 20.04 16.47 16.51
CA PHE A 23 19.86 15.17 15.87
C PHE A 23 18.48 14.58 16.21
N PHE A 24 18.10 14.55 17.50
CA PHE A 24 16.82 14.03 17.91
C PHE A 24 15.65 14.90 17.46
N THR A 25 15.80 16.21 17.47
CA THR A 25 14.76 17.14 16.96
C THR A 25 14.48 16.87 15.49
N PHE A 26 15.52 16.73 14.67
CA PHE A 26 15.36 16.41 13.25
C PHE A 26 14.81 15.01 13.03
N ALA A 27 15.23 14.02 13.84
CA ALA A 27 14.67 12.67 13.79
C ALA A 27 13.16 12.67 14.09
N VAL A 28 12.72 13.41 15.13
CA VAL A 28 11.31 13.58 15.45
C VAL A 28 10.54 14.25 14.31
N SER A 29 11.12 15.29 13.69
CA SER A 29 10.50 15.96 12.53
C SER A 29 10.29 14.99 11.36
N ILE A 30 11.28 14.18 11.02
CA ILE A 30 11.17 13.16 9.96
C ILE A 30 10.07 12.16 10.30
N PHE A 31 9.99 11.68 11.53
CA PHE A 31 8.96 10.78 11.99
C PHE A 31 7.55 11.36 11.80
N PHE A 32 7.32 12.59 12.25
CA PHE A 32 6.02 13.24 12.06
C PHE A 32 5.68 13.47 10.58
N CYS A 33 6.66 13.90 9.78
CA CYS A 33 6.47 14.01 8.33
C CYS A 33 6.07 12.66 7.71
N GLY A 34 6.69 11.57 8.16
CA GLY A 34 6.35 10.21 7.72
C GLY A 34 4.91 9.82 8.07
N ILE A 35 4.47 10.05 9.32
CA ILE A 35 3.09 9.77 9.75
C ILE A 35 2.07 10.55 8.93
N VAL A 36 2.30 11.86 8.74
CA VAL A 36 1.39 12.69 7.93
C VAL A 36 1.42 12.25 6.47
N GLY A 37 2.60 11.91 5.93
CA GLY A 37 2.75 11.38 4.57
C GLY A 37 1.96 10.08 4.35
N VAL A 38 2.01 9.15 5.30
CA VAL A 38 1.22 7.90 5.25
C VAL A 38 -0.29 8.20 5.26
N ASN A 39 -0.75 9.14 6.07
CA ASN A 39 -2.16 9.53 6.08
C ASN A 39 -2.61 10.17 4.76
N ILE A 40 -1.76 10.97 4.13
CA ILE A 40 -2.04 11.53 2.81
C ILE A 40 -2.06 10.42 1.75
N SER A 41 -1.06 9.54 1.74
CA SER A 41 -0.94 8.46 0.76
C SER A 41 -2.04 7.38 0.84
N ARG A 42 -2.82 7.37 1.92
CA ARG A 42 -4.01 6.52 2.04
C ARG A 42 -5.10 6.90 1.05
N ASN A 43 -5.30 8.20 0.88
CA ASN A 43 -6.45 8.75 0.15
C ASN A 43 -6.03 9.40 -1.17
N TRP A 44 -4.74 9.53 -1.43
CA TRP A 44 -4.20 10.26 -2.58
C TRP A 44 -3.02 9.53 -3.20
N SER A 45 -3.07 9.33 -4.51
CA SER A 45 -1.94 8.88 -5.32
C SER A 45 -0.91 10.02 -5.51
N TRP A 46 0.24 9.71 -6.08
CA TRP A 46 1.26 10.72 -6.38
C TRP A 46 0.82 11.74 -7.44
N ASP A 47 -0.25 11.45 -8.17
CA ASP A 47 -0.79 12.31 -9.23
C ASP A 47 -1.33 13.63 -8.69
N VAL A 48 -1.73 13.67 -7.40
CA VAL A 48 -2.17 14.89 -6.73
C VAL A 48 -1.16 16.04 -6.82
N ILE A 49 0.13 15.74 -6.96
CA ILE A 49 1.21 16.75 -7.07
C ILE A 49 1.08 17.48 -8.40
N ASN A 50 0.80 16.76 -9.47
CA ASN A 50 0.74 17.26 -10.85
C ASN A 50 -0.67 17.70 -11.28
N ALA A 51 -1.70 17.22 -10.60
CA ALA A 51 -3.08 17.56 -10.90
C ALA A 51 -3.35 19.06 -10.62
N ASP A 52 -3.96 19.77 -11.57
CA ASP A 52 -4.35 21.16 -11.39
C ASP A 52 -5.57 21.28 -10.50
N THR A 53 -6.51 20.38 -10.66
CA THR A 53 -7.76 20.31 -9.91
C THR A 53 -8.01 18.90 -9.37
N VAL A 54 -8.94 18.74 -8.41
CA VAL A 54 -9.38 17.45 -7.91
C VAL A 54 -9.93 16.56 -9.01
N TYR A 55 -10.52 17.15 -10.05
CA TYR A 55 -11.15 16.44 -11.16
C TYR A 55 -10.15 15.71 -12.06
N ASP A 56 -8.86 16.08 -12.00
CA ASP A 56 -7.78 15.47 -12.77
C ASP A 56 -7.18 14.24 -12.06
N THR A 57 -7.62 13.96 -10.82
CA THR A 57 -7.09 12.89 -9.97
C THR A 57 -7.76 11.54 -10.25
N GLU A 58 -7.02 10.45 -10.01
CA GLU A 58 -7.53 9.09 -10.13
C GLU A 58 -8.63 8.82 -9.09
N GLU A 59 -8.47 9.34 -7.87
CA GLU A 59 -9.44 9.20 -6.78
C GLU A 59 -10.80 9.81 -7.15
N PHE A 60 -10.78 10.97 -7.80
CA PHE A 60 -12.03 11.58 -8.29
C PHE A 60 -12.67 10.71 -9.38
N ARG A 61 -11.89 10.21 -10.31
CA ARG A 61 -12.38 9.34 -11.39
C ARG A 61 -13.01 8.07 -10.83
N GLU A 62 -12.40 7.47 -9.83
CA GLU A 62 -12.92 6.27 -9.18
C GLU A 62 -14.27 6.53 -8.51
N VAL A 63 -14.40 7.61 -7.71
CA VAL A 63 -15.64 7.97 -7.04
C VAL A 63 -16.72 8.34 -8.06
N PHE A 64 -16.35 9.07 -9.10
CA PHE A 64 -17.26 9.46 -10.18
C PHE A 64 -17.77 8.21 -10.93
N SER A 65 -16.89 7.33 -11.38
CA SER A 65 -17.25 6.09 -12.09
C SER A 65 -18.14 5.20 -11.23
N ARG A 66 -17.79 5.01 -9.95
CA ARG A 66 -18.61 4.24 -9.00
C ARG A 66 -20.00 4.84 -8.82
N THR A 67 -20.08 6.16 -8.72
CA THR A 67 -21.37 6.85 -8.56
C THR A 67 -22.23 6.74 -9.82
N LEU A 68 -21.59 6.88 -10.98
CA LEU A 68 -22.21 6.69 -12.27
C LEU A 68 -22.74 5.27 -12.45
N ASP A 69 -21.92 4.24 -12.12
CA ASP A 69 -22.35 2.84 -12.14
C ASP A 69 -23.60 2.59 -11.29
N ARG A 70 -23.64 3.18 -10.09
CA ARG A 70 -24.81 3.06 -9.22
C ARG A 70 -26.04 3.72 -9.81
N ALA A 71 -25.89 4.86 -10.46
CA ALA A 71 -27.00 5.55 -11.13
C ALA A 71 -27.51 4.78 -12.36
N VAL A 72 -26.59 4.27 -13.19
CA VAL A 72 -26.93 3.42 -14.35
C VAL A 72 -27.64 2.13 -13.88
N GLN A 73 -27.13 1.48 -12.84
CA GLN A 73 -27.77 0.30 -12.28
C GLN A 73 -29.17 0.59 -11.75
N ALA A 74 -29.35 1.72 -11.02
CA ALA A 74 -30.65 2.08 -10.46
C ALA A 74 -31.70 2.40 -11.53
N ASP A 75 -31.39 3.32 -12.45
CA ASP A 75 -32.38 3.94 -13.31
C ASP A 75 -32.46 3.31 -14.71
N ILE A 76 -31.42 2.63 -15.16
CA ILE A 76 -31.42 1.97 -16.48
C ILE A 76 -31.61 0.46 -16.36
N TYR A 77 -30.80 -0.21 -15.52
CA TYR A 77 -30.88 -1.67 -15.38
C TYR A 77 -32.09 -2.12 -14.56
N TYR A 78 -32.23 -1.62 -13.34
CA TYR A 78 -33.32 -1.98 -12.45
C TYR A 78 -34.60 -1.20 -12.73
N GLN A 79 -34.50 0.06 -13.05
CA GLN A 79 -35.54 1.07 -13.30
C GLN A 79 -36.44 1.35 -12.10
N ASN A 80 -37.01 0.34 -11.45
CA ASN A 80 -37.84 0.51 -10.24
C ASN A 80 -37.95 -0.80 -9.44
N GLU A 81 -38.39 -0.68 -8.18
CA GLU A 81 -38.54 -1.81 -7.24
C GLU A 81 -39.56 -2.84 -7.72
N ASP A 82 -40.68 -2.40 -8.35
CA ASP A 82 -41.71 -3.32 -8.85
C ASP A 82 -41.18 -4.20 -9.98
N ARG A 83 -40.43 -3.65 -10.90
CA ARG A 83 -39.79 -4.39 -11.99
C ARG A 83 -38.80 -5.43 -11.46
N VAL A 84 -37.98 -5.08 -10.48
CA VAL A 84 -37.03 -6.01 -9.87
C VAL A 84 -37.74 -7.13 -9.13
N SER A 85 -38.76 -6.79 -8.32
CA SER A 85 -39.54 -7.77 -7.54
C SER A 85 -40.29 -8.78 -8.40
N LYS A 86 -40.71 -8.37 -9.59
CA LYS A 86 -41.35 -9.24 -10.60
C LYS A 86 -40.36 -10.08 -11.43
N GLY A 87 -39.05 -9.89 -11.21
CA GLY A 87 -38.00 -10.59 -11.95
C GLY A 87 -37.81 -10.10 -13.39
N ALA A 88 -38.36 -8.95 -13.77
CA ALA A 88 -38.23 -8.38 -15.11
C ALA A 88 -36.82 -7.80 -15.41
N ALA A 89 -35.99 -7.65 -14.37
CA ALA A 89 -34.59 -7.24 -14.47
C ALA A 89 -33.61 -8.43 -14.50
N VAL A 90 -34.10 -9.70 -14.45
CA VAL A 90 -33.26 -10.89 -14.40
C VAL A 90 -32.71 -11.21 -15.78
N ASP A 91 -31.40 -11.10 -15.94
CA ASP A 91 -30.69 -11.72 -17.06
C ASP A 91 -30.58 -13.22 -16.83
N ARG A 92 -31.03 -14.00 -17.84
CA ARG A 92 -31.07 -15.45 -17.76
C ARG A 92 -29.69 -16.09 -17.66
N ASN A 93 -28.70 -15.54 -18.38
CA ASN A 93 -27.34 -16.06 -18.37
C ASN A 93 -26.67 -15.78 -17.02
N ASP A 94 -26.86 -14.61 -16.46
CA ASP A 94 -26.35 -14.25 -15.14
C ASP A 94 -26.98 -15.10 -14.03
N LEU A 95 -28.28 -15.37 -14.14
CA LEU A 95 -28.99 -16.27 -13.22
C LEU A 95 -28.39 -17.68 -13.26
N LEU A 96 -28.17 -18.24 -14.44
CA LEU A 96 -27.64 -19.60 -14.62
C LEU A 96 -26.18 -19.69 -14.19
N ASN A 97 -25.35 -18.70 -14.55
CA ASN A 97 -23.97 -18.64 -14.13
C ASN A 97 -23.86 -18.48 -12.60
N GLY A 98 -24.71 -17.66 -12.02
CA GLY A 98 -24.80 -17.50 -10.58
C GLY A 98 -25.26 -18.78 -9.88
N PHE A 99 -26.24 -19.49 -10.44
CA PHE A 99 -26.71 -20.79 -9.95
C PHE A 99 -25.58 -21.83 -9.96
N LYS A 100 -24.88 -22.00 -11.08
CA LYS A 100 -23.72 -22.88 -11.18
C LYS A 100 -22.69 -22.58 -10.12
N ARG A 101 -22.30 -21.31 -9.98
CA ARG A 101 -21.30 -20.87 -9.00
C ARG A 101 -21.75 -21.13 -7.56
N TYR A 102 -23.03 -20.88 -7.26
CA TYR A 102 -23.59 -21.07 -5.92
C TYR A 102 -23.60 -22.53 -5.48
N TYR A 103 -23.95 -23.45 -6.39
CA TYR A 103 -23.97 -24.88 -6.10
C TYR A 103 -22.64 -25.59 -6.41
N GLY A 104 -21.58 -24.88 -6.70
CA GLY A 104 -20.26 -25.45 -6.99
C GLY A 104 -20.21 -26.22 -8.30
N ILE A 105 -21.10 -25.90 -9.22
CA ILE A 105 -21.17 -26.50 -10.57
C ILE A 105 -20.15 -25.71 -11.44
N ILE A 106 -18.87 -25.89 -11.18
CA ILE A 106 -17.81 -25.28 -11.96
C ILE A 106 -17.20 -26.37 -12.84
N ASP A 107 -17.16 -26.12 -14.15
CA ASP A 107 -16.40 -26.85 -15.16
C ASP A 107 -16.22 -28.34 -14.89
N GLY A 108 -17.32 -29.09 -14.96
CA GLY A 108 -17.26 -30.52 -14.94
C GLY A 108 -17.15 -31.21 -13.58
N ILE A 109 -17.26 -30.51 -12.45
CA ILE A 109 -17.19 -31.16 -11.12
C ILE A 109 -18.36 -32.16 -10.92
N ILE A 110 -19.56 -31.88 -11.45
CA ILE A 110 -20.69 -32.83 -11.40
C ILE A 110 -20.59 -33.88 -12.50
N THR A 111 -20.07 -33.52 -13.66
CA THR A 111 -20.03 -34.38 -14.84
C THR A 111 -18.62 -34.73 -15.31
N GLY A 112 -17.59 -34.06 -14.81
CA GLY A 112 -16.22 -34.17 -15.32
C GLY A 112 -16.04 -33.71 -16.78
N ASN A 113 -17.07 -33.08 -17.37
CA ASN A 113 -17.08 -32.74 -18.79
C ASN A 113 -17.68 -31.34 -19.05
N THR A 114 -16.87 -30.43 -19.54
CA THR A 114 -17.27 -29.07 -19.93
C THR A 114 -18.28 -29.04 -21.08
N GLU A 115 -18.23 -30.02 -21.98
CA GLU A 115 -19.16 -30.14 -23.11
C GLU A 115 -20.60 -30.45 -22.64
N ILE A 116 -20.76 -31.26 -21.58
CA ILE A 116 -22.06 -31.55 -20.99
C ILE A 116 -22.68 -30.31 -20.38
N ASN A 117 -21.86 -29.48 -19.69
CA ASN A 117 -22.34 -28.22 -19.13
C ASN A 117 -22.75 -27.22 -20.21
N ALA A 118 -21.98 -27.11 -21.30
CA ALA A 118 -22.30 -26.26 -22.44
C ALA A 118 -23.58 -26.74 -23.18
N ALA A 119 -23.73 -28.03 -23.35
CA ALA A 119 -24.94 -28.61 -23.95
C ALA A 119 -26.17 -28.41 -23.06
N TYR A 120 -26.03 -28.51 -21.73
CA TYR A 120 -27.12 -28.25 -20.79
C TYR A 120 -27.52 -26.78 -20.78
N ASP A 121 -26.54 -25.83 -20.86
CA ASP A 121 -26.85 -24.43 -21.05
C ASP A 121 -27.57 -24.15 -22.36
N GLY A 122 -27.18 -24.85 -23.44
CA GLY A 122 -27.89 -24.84 -24.72
C GLY A 122 -29.33 -25.32 -24.60
N LEU A 123 -29.57 -26.36 -23.79
CA LEU A 123 -30.93 -26.84 -23.51
C LEU A 123 -31.79 -25.82 -22.80
N LEU A 124 -31.26 -25.22 -21.73
CA LEU A 124 -31.96 -24.20 -20.96
C LEU A 124 -32.23 -22.93 -21.77
N LEU A 125 -31.34 -22.62 -22.73
CA LEU A 125 -31.44 -21.45 -23.59
C LEU A 125 -32.25 -21.72 -24.87
N HIS A 126 -32.13 -22.93 -25.47
CA HIS A 126 -32.63 -23.22 -26.79
C HIS A 126 -33.52 -24.47 -26.88
N GLY A 127 -33.61 -25.30 -25.84
CA GLY A 127 -34.48 -26.46 -25.77
C GLY A 127 -33.93 -27.74 -26.45
N GLU A 128 -32.67 -27.76 -26.90
CA GLU A 128 -32.11 -28.92 -27.62
C GLU A 128 -30.89 -29.52 -26.90
N ILE A 129 -30.88 -30.86 -26.71
CA ILE A 129 -29.74 -31.62 -26.18
C ILE A 129 -29.24 -32.59 -27.25
N PRO A 130 -27.94 -32.68 -27.50
CA PRO A 130 -27.35 -33.74 -28.29
C PRO A 130 -27.60 -35.11 -27.65
N GLU A 131 -28.05 -36.10 -28.46
CA GLU A 131 -28.39 -37.46 -28.00
C GLU A 131 -27.26 -38.18 -27.25
N SER A 132 -26.00 -37.86 -27.56
CA SER A 132 -24.81 -38.42 -26.91
C SER A 132 -24.64 -38.06 -25.45
N LEU A 133 -25.38 -37.09 -24.93
CA LEU A 133 -25.20 -36.51 -23.59
C LEU A 133 -26.36 -36.77 -22.62
N GLN A 134 -27.43 -37.46 -23.10
CA GLN A 134 -28.69 -37.61 -22.35
C GLN A 134 -28.55 -38.32 -20.99
N GLY A 135 -27.66 -39.33 -20.87
CA GLY A 135 -27.56 -40.14 -19.65
C GLY A 135 -26.99 -39.41 -18.42
N ASN A 136 -26.03 -38.48 -18.63
CA ASN A 136 -25.40 -37.73 -17.56
C ASN A 136 -26.13 -36.41 -17.24
N LEU A 137 -27.02 -35.99 -18.10
CA LEU A 137 -27.82 -34.80 -17.96
C LEU A 137 -29.01 -34.94 -17.02
N GLU A 138 -29.49 -36.16 -16.78
CA GLU A 138 -30.71 -36.38 -16.01
C GLU A 138 -30.53 -36.01 -14.53
N GLU A 139 -29.40 -36.36 -13.92
CA GLU A 139 -29.08 -35.97 -12.54
C GLU A 139 -28.95 -34.45 -12.41
N TYR A 140 -28.27 -33.81 -13.37
CA TYR A 140 -28.10 -32.37 -13.41
C TYR A 140 -29.43 -31.65 -13.68
N ARG A 141 -30.26 -32.20 -14.57
CA ARG A 141 -31.61 -31.70 -14.82
C ARG A 141 -32.47 -31.73 -13.56
N ASN A 142 -32.47 -32.86 -12.85
CA ASN A 142 -33.17 -33.02 -11.58
C ASN A 142 -32.71 -32.04 -10.53
N LEU A 143 -31.40 -31.77 -10.44
CA LEU A 143 -30.83 -30.78 -9.55
C LEU A 143 -31.35 -29.36 -9.90
N VAL A 144 -31.31 -28.99 -11.18
CA VAL A 144 -31.77 -27.68 -11.63
C VAL A 144 -33.28 -27.53 -11.40
N GLU A 145 -34.08 -28.49 -11.83
CA GLU A 145 -35.54 -28.46 -11.66
C GLU A 145 -35.94 -28.32 -10.17
N SER A 146 -35.24 -29.03 -9.28
CA SER A 146 -35.54 -29.01 -7.85
C SER A 146 -35.02 -27.76 -7.13
N ARG A 147 -33.89 -27.16 -7.55
CA ARG A 147 -33.20 -26.10 -6.82
C ARG A 147 -33.32 -24.73 -7.46
N LEU A 148 -33.46 -24.63 -8.78
CA LEU A 148 -33.54 -23.37 -9.50
C LEU A 148 -34.67 -22.46 -9.01
N PRO A 149 -35.88 -22.94 -8.68
CA PRO A 149 -36.96 -22.05 -8.20
C PRO A 149 -36.62 -21.38 -6.87
N ALA A 150 -35.92 -22.09 -5.97
CA ALA A 150 -35.48 -21.53 -4.69
C ALA A 150 -34.34 -20.52 -4.91
N TYR A 151 -33.38 -20.87 -5.78
CA TYR A 151 -32.30 -19.99 -6.16
C TYR A 151 -32.80 -18.72 -6.86
N TYR A 152 -33.78 -18.84 -7.75
CA TYR A 152 -34.40 -17.69 -8.44
C TYR A 152 -34.99 -16.68 -7.47
N LYS A 153 -35.70 -17.15 -6.44
CA LYS A 153 -36.24 -16.27 -5.39
C LYS A 153 -35.12 -15.55 -4.63
N MET A 154 -34.08 -16.29 -4.29
CA MET A 154 -32.91 -15.72 -3.61
C MET A 154 -32.20 -14.71 -4.51
N TYR A 155 -32.09 -14.98 -5.81
CA TYR A 155 -31.47 -14.09 -6.79
C TYR A 155 -32.25 -12.79 -6.93
N ILE A 156 -33.59 -12.85 -7.05
CA ILE A 156 -34.45 -11.65 -7.06
C ILE A 156 -34.29 -10.84 -5.77
N GLN A 157 -34.29 -11.49 -4.61
CA GLN A 157 -34.09 -10.79 -3.34
C GLN A 157 -32.75 -10.08 -3.30
N ARG A 158 -31.69 -10.72 -3.78
CA ARG A 158 -30.36 -10.10 -3.88
C ARG A 158 -30.36 -8.89 -4.82
N GLN A 159 -31.00 -9.00 -6.00
CA GLN A 159 -31.11 -7.85 -6.91
C GLN A 159 -31.91 -6.71 -6.28
N LEU A 160 -32.97 -7.01 -5.51
CA LEU A 160 -33.73 -6.01 -4.78
C LEU A 160 -32.88 -5.31 -3.71
N ASP A 161 -32.08 -6.05 -2.99
CA ASP A 161 -31.16 -5.49 -2.01
C ASP A 161 -30.07 -4.63 -2.67
N GLU A 162 -29.55 -5.04 -3.83
CA GLU A 162 -28.60 -4.26 -4.63
C GLU A 162 -29.24 -2.97 -5.15
N TYR A 163 -30.47 -3.04 -5.69
CA TYR A 163 -31.24 -1.85 -6.09
C TYR A 163 -31.39 -0.86 -4.90
N LYS A 164 -31.84 -1.35 -3.75
CA LYS A 164 -32.00 -0.54 -2.54
C LYS A 164 -30.68 0.07 -2.06
N ASN A 165 -29.58 -0.66 -2.22
CA ASN A 165 -28.26 -0.14 -1.91
C ASN A 165 -27.84 0.97 -2.88
N CYS A 166 -28.11 0.83 -4.18
CA CYS A 166 -27.86 1.89 -5.15
C CYS A 166 -28.64 3.16 -4.82
N ILE A 167 -29.94 3.04 -4.56
CA ILE A 167 -30.80 4.19 -4.19
C ILE A 167 -30.31 4.84 -2.89
N ARG A 168 -29.96 4.04 -1.88
CA ARG A 168 -29.42 4.56 -0.61
C ARG A 168 -28.10 5.31 -0.79
N TYR A 169 -27.20 4.77 -1.61
CA TYR A 169 -25.93 5.40 -1.94
C TYR A 169 -26.18 6.74 -2.65
N LEU A 170 -27.00 6.75 -3.70
CA LEU A 170 -27.31 7.95 -4.47
C LEU A 170 -28.01 9.04 -3.63
N ALA A 171 -28.87 8.66 -2.69
CA ALA A 171 -29.49 9.59 -1.76
C ALA A 171 -28.46 10.28 -0.83
N GLY A 172 -27.30 9.67 -0.59
CA GLY A 172 -26.19 10.25 0.16
C GLY A 172 -25.31 11.20 -0.66
N VAL A 173 -25.36 11.11 -1.99
CA VAL A 173 -24.50 11.89 -2.89
C VAL A 173 -25.24 13.14 -3.36
N ARG A 174 -24.86 14.31 -2.82
CA ARG A 174 -25.51 15.59 -3.09
C ARG A 174 -24.92 16.37 -4.25
N ASN A 175 -23.64 16.11 -4.53
CA ASN A 175 -22.87 16.85 -5.53
C ASN A 175 -22.89 16.21 -6.91
N PHE A 176 -23.40 14.97 -7.04
CA PHE A 176 -23.59 14.32 -8.31
C PHE A 176 -25.03 14.53 -8.79
N LEU A 177 -25.18 15.30 -9.85
CA LEU A 177 -26.45 15.59 -10.51
C LEU A 177 -26.55 14.75 -11.78
N TYR A 178 -27.69 14.09 -12.00
CA TYR A 178 -27.87 13.31 -13.21
C TYR A 178 -29.33 13.20 -13.61
N TYR A 179 -29.59 12.98 -14.89
CA TYR A 179 -30.85 12.51 -15.43
C TYR A 179 -30.65 11.57 -16.60
N VAL A 180 -31.65 10.75 -16.86
CA VAL A 180 -31.66 9.73 -17.92
C VAL A 180 -32.84 10.06 -18.86
N GLU A 181 -32.55 10.07 -20.19
CA GLU A 181 -33.58 10.28 -21.23
C GLU A 181 -33.75 8.96 -22.03
N ASP A 182 -35.00 8.74 -22.47
CA ASP A 182 -35.30 7.73 -23.48
C ASP A 182 -35.01 8.25 -24.90
N GLU A 183 -35.23 7.41 -25.93
CA GLU A 183 -35.05 7.76 -27.35
C GLU A 183 -35.91 8.95 -27.80
N ASN A 184 -37.02 9.21 -27.12
CA ASN A 184 -37.94 10.30 -27.41
C ASN A 184 -37.57 11.60 -26.70
N GLY A 185 -36.54 11.60 -25.86
CA GLY A 185 -36.09 12.73 -25.07
C GLY A 185 -36.90 12.95 -23.78
N ASN A 186 -37.70 11.95 -23.36
CA ASN A 186 -38.42 12.02 -22.09
C ASN A 186 -37.48 11.62 -20.95
N VAL A 187 -37.51 12.37 -19.85
CA VAL A 187 -36.75 12.01 -18.65
C VAL A 187 -37.42 10.83 -17.96
N VAL A 188 -36.68 9.72 -17.82
CA VAL A 188 -37.17 8.47 -17.25
C VAL A 188 -36.61 8.19 -15.85
N GLY A 189 -35.53 8.87 -15.46
CA GLY A 189 -34.87 8.73 -14.17
C GLY A 189 -33.93 9.90 -13.87
N GLY A 190 -33.42 9.98 -12.65
CA GLY A 190 -32.48 11.01 -12.24
C GLY A 190 -32.81 11.68 -10.92
N ASN A 191 -31.88 12.51 -10.46
CA ASN A 191 -32.02 13.31 -9.24
C ASN A 191 -32.04 14.82 -9.53
N ALA A 192 -31.90 15.23 -10.79
CA ALA A 192 -31.89 16.63 -11.22
C ALA A 192 -32.75 16.85 -12.46
N ALA A 193 -33.28 18.06 -12.62
CA ALA A 193 -33.97 18.45 -13.84
C ALA A 193 -32.98 18.78 -14.96
N LYS A 194 -33.40 18.61 -16.24
CA LYS A 194 -32.56 18.89 -17.42
C LYS A 194 -31.98 20.31 -17.41
N GLY A 195 -32.72 21.32 -16.89
CA GLY A 195 -32.25 22.69 -16.79
C GLY A 195 -31.25 22.96 -15.67
N GLU A 196 -31.26 22.17 -14.61
CA GLU A 196 -30.33 22.32 -13.48
C GLU A 196 -28.90 21.92 -13.88
N ILE A 197 -28.75 20.85 -14.63
CA ILE A 197 -27.43 20.35 -15.06
C ILE A 197 -26.72 21.37 -15.98
N SER A 198 -27.46 22.10 -16.81
CA SER A 198 -26.90 23.10 -17.71
C SER A 198 -26.46 24.40 -17.02
N GLN A 199 -26.97 24.67 -15.79
CA GLN A 199 -26.73 25.95 -15.09
C GLN A 199 -25.67 25.83 -13.97
N GLU A 200 -25.56 24.69 -13.32
CA GLU A 200 -24.80 24.57 -12.06
C GLU A 200 -23.48 23.81 -12.19
N ALA A 201 -23.11 23.24 -13.37
CA ALA A 201 -22.15 22.20 -13.31
C ALA A 201 -21.22 22.04 -14.50
N ARG A 202 -20.05 21.47 -14.22
CA ARG A 202 -19.17 20.85 -15.22
C ARG A 202 -19.87 19.60 -15.75
N THR A 203 -20.44 19.71 -16.93
CA THR A 203 -21.29 18.68 -17.52
C THR A 203 -20.44 17.55 -18.10
N LEU A 204 -20.67 16.35 -17.64
CA LEU A 204 -20.17 15.11 -18.22
C LEU A 204 -21.34 14.45 -18.93
N VAL A 205 -21.30 14.33 -20.24
CA VAL A 205 -22.34 13.67 -21.01
C VAL A 205 -21.86 12.30 -21.39
N LEU A 206 -22.53 11.27 -20.90
CA LEU A 206 -22.34 9.89 -21.31
C LEU A 206 -23.64 9.42 -21.96
N SER A 207 -23.53 8.93 -23.19
CA SER A 207 -24.69 8.30 -23.83
C SER A 207 -24.27 7.06 -24.60
N ALA A 208 -25.04 6.00 -24.51
CA ALA A 208 -24.90 4.84 -25.35
C ALA A 208 -25.21 5.21 -26.81
N GLY A 209 -24.34 4.81 -27.72
CA GLY A 209 -24.51 5.04 -29.16
C GLY A 209 -24.15 6.45 -29.66
N PHE A 210 -23.46 7.26 -28.86
CA PHE A 210 -22.96 8.56 -29.32
C PHE A 210 -21.59 8.45 -29.95
N SER A 211 -21.47 9.04 -31.14
CA SER A 211 -20.19 9.42 -31.71
C SER A 211 -19.61 10.60 -30.92
N SER A 212 -18.29 10.63 -30.78
CA SER A 212 -17.52 11.67 -30.06
C SER A 212 -17.79 13.11 -30.49
N ASP A 213 -18.54 13.33 -31.57
CA ASP A 213 -18.75 14.62 -32.20
C ASP A 213 -19.68 15.57 -31.41
N HIS A 214 -20.34 15.10 -30.36
CA HIS A 214 -21.32 15.89 -29.59
C HIS A 214 -20.89 16.19 -28.15
N LEU A 215 -19.69 15.77 -27.79
CA LEU A 215 -19.07 16.15 -26.53
C LEU A 215 -18.42 17.52 -26.76
N GLY A 216 -19.12 18.58 -26.39
CA GLY A 216 -18.58 19.92 -26.43
C GLY A 216 -17.22 20.00 -25.71
N GLU A 217 -16.51 21.11 -25.80
CA GLU A 217 -15.17 21.40 -25.25
C GLU A 217 -15.05 21.18 -23.73
N ASN A 218 -15.58 20.08 -23.21
CA ASN A 218 -15.56 19.81 -21.78
C ASN A 218 -14.29 19.02 -21.41
N PRO A 219 -13.33 19.60 -20.66
CA PRO A 219 -12.02 19.02 -20.39
C PRO A 219 -12.06 17.79 -19.47
N TYR A 220 -13.24 17.42 -18.94
CA TYR A 220 -13.41 16.32 -17.96
C TYR A 220 -14.05 15.07 -18.58
N TYR A 221 -13.73 14.80 -19.82
CA TYR A 221 -14.21 13.61 -20.51
C TYR A 221 -13.49 12.35 -20.00
N PHE A 222 -14.28 11.32 -19.63
CA PHE A 222 -13.77 9.97 -19.38
C PHE A 222 -13.76 9.19 -20.70
N ASP A 223 -12.65 9.22 -21.38
CA ASP A 223 -12.44 8.59 -22.70
C ASP A 223 -12.65 7.07 -22.72
N THR A 224 -12.73 6.42 -21.56
CA THR A 224 -12.68 4.97 -21.42
C THR A 224 -13.74 4.40 -20.48
N TYR A 225 -14.82 5.14 -20.21
CA TYR A 225 -15.87 4.57 -19.39
C TYR A 225 -16.80 3.70 -20.25
N GLU A 226 -16.48 2.41 -20.30
CA GLU A 226 -17.29 1.38 -20.94
C GLU A 226 -18.28 0.81 -19.88
N ASN A 227 -19.54 1.22 -19.90
CA ASN A 227 -20.58 0.57 -19.15
C ASN A 227 -21.43 -0.28 -20.09
N PRO A 228 -21.34 -1.63 -20.02
CA PRO A 228 -22.02 -2.51 -20.96
C PRO A 228 -23.54 -2.45 -20.86
N VAL A 229 -24.10 -1.96 -19.75
CA VAL A 229 -25.55 -1.74 -19.59
C VAL A 229 -25.95 -0.49 -20.37
N LEU A 230 -25.17 0.57 -20.26
CA LEU A 230 -25.45 1.81 -20.96
C LEU A 230 -25.27 1.65 -22.49
N GLU A 231 -24.22 0.96 -22.93
CA GLU A 231 -23.93 0.70 -24.34
C GLU A 231 -25.02 -0.12 -25.03
N LYS A 232 -25.63 -1.07 -24.34
CA LYS A 232 -26.72 -1.92 -24.87
C LYS A 232 -28.10 -1.28 -24.70
N SER A 233 -28.18 -0.16 -24.01
CA SER A 233 -29.44 0.54 -23.75
C SER A 233 -29.65 1.64 -24.79
N ASN A 234 -30.94 1.95 -25.06
CA ASN A 234 -31.31 3.09 -25.89
C ASN A 234 -31.49 4.38 -25.05
N PHE A 235 -30.93 4.40 -23.85
CA PHE A 235 -31.01 5.54 -22.94
C PHE A 235 -29.81 6.47 -23.10
N LYS A 236 -30.04 7.76 -22.88
CA LYS A 236 -29.01 8.79 -22.78
C LYS A 236 -28.85 9.19 -21.33
N PHE A 237 -27.62 9.12 -20.81
CA PHE A 237 -27.29 9.51 -19.45
C PHE A 237 -26.56 10.84 -19.44
N TYR A 238 -27.01 11.77 -18.61
CA TYR A 238 -26.38 13.06 -18.40
C TYR A 238 -26.00 13.18 -16.94
N GLY A 239 -24.71 13.34 -16.67
CA GLY A 239 -24.16 13.48 -15.32
C GLY A 239 -23.35 14.77 -15.18
N ALA A 240 -23.38 15.35 -14.00
CA ALA A 240 -22.67 16.59 -13.71
C ALA A 240 -22.26 16.66 -12.24
N ILE A 241 -21.21 17.41 -11.97
CA ILE A 241 -20.78 17.72 -10.60
C ILE A 241 -21.18 19.16 -10.27
N ARG A 242 -21.84 19.35 -9.16
CA ARG A 242 -22.27 20.66 -8.66
C ARG A 242 -21.05 21.57 -8.41
N ASP A 243 -21.13 22.82 -8.83
CA ASP A 243 -20.14 23.85 -8.55
C ASP A 243 -20.84 25.13 -8.08
N PRO A 244 -20.65 25.59 -6.84
CA PRO A 244 -19.76 25.05 -5.80
C PRO A 244 -20.28 23.74 -5.15
N LEU A 245 -19.33 22.92 -4.68
CA LEU A 245 -19.62 21.68 -3.98
C LEU A 245 -20.30 21.94 -2.62
N LEU A 246 -21.34 21.17 -2.32
CA LEU A 246 -22.02 21.19 -1.03
C LEU A 246 -21.34 20.22 -0.05
N PRO A 247 -21.20 20.61 1.24
CA PRO A 247 -20.60 19.72 2.24
C PRO A 247 -21.48 18.50 2.53
N GLY A 248 -20.84 17.38 2.89
CA GLY A 248 -21.48 16.20 3.45
C GLY A 248 -21.63 15.02 2.50
N ASP A 249 -20.84 14.97 1.42
CA ASP A 249 -20.67 13.79 0.58
C ASP A 249 -19.19 13.56 0.21
N GLU A 250 -18.93 12.41 -0.42
CA GLU A 250 -17.59 11.97 -0.79
C GLU A 250 -16.90 12.93 -1.78
N PHE A 251 -17.61 13.58 -2.68
CA PHE A 251 -17.02 14.55 -3.62
C PHE A 251 -16.50 15.79 -2.90
N TYR A 252 -17.23 16.28 -1.90
CA TYR A 252 -16.78 17.40 -1.08
C TYR A 252 -15.56 17.03 -0.24
N ASP A 253 -15.58 15.83 0.34
CA ASP A 253 -14.46 15.33 1.15
C ASP A 253 -13.19 15.17 0.29
N LEU A 254 -13.32 14.68 -0.94
CA LEU A 254 -12.23 14.63 -1.92
C LEU A 254 -11.70 16.03 -2.24
N TRP A 255 -12.58 16.98 -2.54
CA TRP A 255 -12.15 18.36 -2.83
C TRP A 255 -11.38 19.00 -1.67
N GLN A 256 -11.89 18.83 -0.45
CA GLN A 256 -11.23 19.32 0.75
C GLN A 256 -9.89 18.62 0.99
N GLY A 257 -9.86 17.29 0.84
CA GLY A 257 -8.67 16.46 0.98
C GLY A 257 -7.60 16.80 -0.06
N PHE A 258 -8.00 17.03 -1.31
CA PHE A 258 -7.10 17.48 -2.39
C PHE A 258 -6.40 18.79 -2.03
N GLY A 259 -7.16 19.80 -1.59
CA GLY A 259 -6.60 21.08 -1.17
C GLY A 259 -5.60 20.95 -0.02
N PHE A 260 -5.87 20.05 0.93
CA PHE A 260 -4.94 19.73 2.02
C PHE A 260 -3.70 19.00 1.51
N ALA A 261 -3.87 17.94 0.72
CA ALA A 261 -2.76 17.13 0.20
C ALA A 261 -1.82 17.97 -0.68
N LYS A 262 -2.38 18.71 -1.64
CA LYS A 262 -1.62 19.57 -2.57
C LYS A 262 -0.77 20.63 -1.84
N LYS A 263 -1.28 21.19 -0.74
CA LYS A 263 -0.53 22.15 0.07
C LYS A 263 0.50 21.49 1.00
N SER A 264 0.14 20.33 1.56
CA SER A 264 0.96 19.67 2.59
C SER A 264 2.15 18.92 2.02
N ILE A 265 2.03 18.27 0.86
CA ILE A 265 3.11 17.47 0.27
C ILE A 265 4.40 18.27 0.03
N PRO A 266 4.38 19.45 -0.62
CA PRO A 266 5.59 20.24 -0.79
C PRO A 266 6.22 20.68 0.53
N ILE A 267 5.38 21.07 1.51
CA ILE A 267 5.85 21.49 2.83
C ILE A 267 6.52 20.32 3.56
N LEU A 268 5.87 19.14 3.58
CA LEU A 268 6.41 17.94 4.20
C LEU A 268 7.72 17.49 3.55
N SER A 269 7.79 17.55 2.22
CA SER A 269 9.01 17.24 1.45
C SER A 269 10.15 18.19 1.81
N CYS A 270 9.87 19.48 1.87
CA CYS A 270 10.87 20.50 2.25
C CYS A 270 11.33 20.30 3.70
N VAL A 271 10.42 20.13 4.65
CA VAL A 271 10.73 19.89 6.07
C VAL A 271 11.54 18.60 6.23
N SER A 272 11.16 17.54 5.53
CA SER A 272 11.88 16.24 5.55
C SER A 272 13.30 16.39 5.01
N ALA A 273 13.49 17.09 3.88
CA ALA A 273 14.80 17.33 3.29
C ALA A 273 15.70 18.15 4.21
N VAL A 274 15.20 19.25 4.80
CA VAL A 274 15.94 20.09 5.75
C VAL A 274 16.28 19.30 7.01
N SER A 275 15.35 18.50 7.52
CA SER A 275 15.56 17.66 8.70
C SER A 275 16.60 16.57 8.45
N LEU A 276 16.57 15.91 7.28
CA LEU A 276 17.56 14.91 6.89
C LEU A 276 18.96 15.54 6.79
N LEU A 277 19.07 16.69 6.14
CA LEU A 277 20.33 17.43 6.03
C LEU A 277 20.84 17.85 7.41
N GLY A 278 19.97 18.40 8.26
CA GLY A 278 20.32 18.81 9.63
C GLY A 278 20.78 17.63 10.50
N MET A 279 20.09 16.48 10.38
CA MET A 279 20.49 15.26 11.06
C MET A 279 21.87 14.77 10.58
N LEU A 280 22.13 14.76 9.27
CA LEU A 280 23.42 14.40 8.69
C LEU A 280 24.54 15.33 9.17
N LEU A 281 24.33 16.64 9.15
CA LEU A 281 25.31 17.61 9.65
C LEU A 281 25.59 17.43 11.15
N SER A 282 24.56 17.13 11.94
CA SER A 282 24.70 16.81 13.37
C SER A 282 25.56 15.58 13.59
N VAL A 283 25.33 14.50 12.81
CA VAL A 283 26.14 13.27 12.87
C VAL A 283 27.58 13.55 12.46
N ILE A 284 27.82 14.26 11.36
CA ILE A 284 29.17 14.60 10.89
C ILE A 284 29.91 15.42 11.98
N TYR A 285 29.24 16.37 12.60
CA TYR A 285 29.83 17.15 13.70
C TYR A 285 30.14 16.24 14.89
N LEU A 286 29.22 15.38 15.33
CA LEU A 286 29.39 14.48 16.46
C LEU A 286 30.53 13.48 16.20
N VAL A 287 30.60 12.91 14.99
CA VAL A 287 31.71 12.03 14.58
C VAL A 287 33.05 12.75 14.66
N ARG A 288 33.13 14.02 14.23
CA ARG A 288 34.39 14.80 14.32
C ARG A 288 34.83 15.06 15.76
N VAL A 289 33.87 15.32 16.66
CA VAL A 289 34.17 15.72 18.06
C VAL A 289 34.26 14.54 19.01
N THR A 290 33.69 13.38 18.64
CA THR A 290 33.64 12.20 19.52
C THR A 290 35.04 11.68 19.87
N GLY A 291 35.21 11.20 21.12
CA GLY A 291 36.47 10.65 21.63
C GLY A 291 37.53 11.66 22.02
N GLN A 292 37.33 12.97 21.74
CA GLN A 292 38.29 14.04 22.14
C GLN A 292 38.05 14.45 23.58
N THR A 293 39.12 14.41 24.39
CA THR A 293 39.09 14.85 25.79
C THR A 293 40.06 16.01 25.98
N GLU A 294 39.72 16.94 26.90
CA GLU A 294 40.48 18.17 27.12
C GLU A 294 41.92 17.96 27.57
N ARG A 295 42.18 16.85 28.31
CA ARG A 295 43.42 16.73 29.08
C ARG A 295 44.61 16.06 28.41
N ARG A 296 44.48 15.24 27.39
CA ARG A 296 45.63 14.43 26.90
C ARG A 296 45.75 14.17 25.40
N GLY A 297 44.87 14.65 24.56
CA GLY A 297 44.93 14.36 23.10
C GLY A 297 44.71 12.88 22.73
N LYS A 298 44.59 12.00 23.73
CA LYS A 298 44.28 10.58 23.52
C LYS A 298 42.76 10.37 23.43
N ILE A 299 42.37 9.51 22.54
CA ILE A 299 40.95 9.14 22.36
C ILE A 299 40.55 8.24 23.51
N GLN A 300 39.50 8.63 24.26
CA GLN A 300 38.96 7.78 25.32
C GLN A 300 37.83 6.94 24.74
N LEU A 301 37.96 5.64 24.93
CA LEU A 301 36.89 4.66 24.65
C LEU A 301 35.94 4.64 25.85
N GLY A 302 34.63 4.70 25.56
CA GLY A 302 33.57 4.59 26.56
C GLY A 302 33.26 3.13 26.88
N MET A 303 32.35 2.94 27.84
CA MET A 303 31.88 1.59 28.23
C MET A 303 31.24 0.83 27.05
N VAL A 304 30.49 1.56 26.23
CA VAL A 304 29.80 1.03 25.04
C VAL A 304 30.80 0.58 23.95
N ASP A 305 31.96 1.20 23.88
CA ASP A 305 32.99 0.85 22.90
C ASP A 305 33.72 -0.48 23.22
N ARG A 306 33.40 -1.08 24.39
CA ARG A 306 33.89 -2.41 24.79
C ARG A 306 33.00 -3.55 24.30
N LEU A 307 31.76 -3.22 23.89
CA LEU A 307 30.89 -4.20 23.23
C LEU A 307 31.45 -4.55 21.87
N TYR A 308 31.35 -5.79 21.49
CA TYR A 308 31.72 -6.22 20.13
C TYR A 308 30.86 -5.47 19.09
N ASN A 309 31.48 -5.09 18.01
CA ASN A 309 30.82 -4.33 16.94
C ASN A 309 29.61 -5.06 16.35
N GLU A 310 29.72 -6.38 16.24
CA GLU A 310 28.66 -7.25 15.76
C GLU A 310 27.43 -7.23 16.70
N VAL A 311 27.65 -7.28 18.01
CA VAL A 311 26.55 -7.20 19.00
C VAL A 311 25.84 -5.86 18.90
N HIS A 312 26.60 -4.78 18.75
CA HIS A 312 26.06 -3.46 18.59
C HIS A 312 25.23 -3.33 17.29
N PHE A 313 25.75 -3.88 16.19
CA PHE A 313 25.06 -3.94 14.91
C PHE A 313 23.76 -4.77 15.02
N LEU A 314 23.80 -5.93 15.66
CA LEU A 314 22.63 -6.77 15.89
C LEU A 314 21.55 -6.06 16.71
N LEU A 315 21.94 -5.25 17.72
CA LEU A 315 20.98 -4.43 18.46
C LEU A 315 20.29 -3.40 17.56
N VAL A 316 21.03 -2.70 16.69
CA VAL A 316 20.45 -1.76 15.73
C VAL A 316 19.49 -2.49 14.78
N ALA A 317 19.89 -3.62 14.24
CA ALA A 317 19.06 -4.43 13.34
C ALA A 317 17.80 -4.92 14.04
N PHE A 318 17.89 -5.43 15.26
CA PHE A 318 16.75 -5.93 16.05
C PHE A 318 15.69 -4.85 16.28
N PHE A 319 16.10 -3.68 16.80
CA PHE A 319 15.17 -2.58 17.01
C PHE A 319 14.64 -2.00 15.70
N GLY A 320 15.45 -1.97 14.65
CA GLY A 320 15.03 -1.59 13.30
C GLY A 320 13.97 -2.51 12.73
N CYS A 321 14.12 -3.84 12.87
CA CYS A 321 13.12 -4.82 12.44
C CYS A 321 11.80 -4.66 13.20
N ILE A 322 11.84 -4.47 14.53
CA ILE A 322 10.64 -4.25 15.32
C ILE A 322 9.94 -2.95 14.89
N ALA A 323 10.70 -1.87 14.68
CA ALA A 323 10.15 -0.62 14.20
C ALA A 323 9.53 -0.76 12.80
N GLY A 324 10.18 -1.50 11.89
CA GLY A 324 9.66 -1.80 10.56
C GLY A 324 8.36 -2.60 10.60
N PHE A 325 8.30 -3.65 11.43
CA PHE A 325 7.07 -4.43 11.64
C PHE A 325 5.93 -3.57 12.18
N THR A 326 6.21 -2.74 13.20
CA THR A 326 5.20 -1.84 13.79
C THR A 326 4.73 -0.80 12.76
N ALA A 327 5.62 -0.29 11.90
CA ALA A 327 5.27 0.63 10.83
C ALA A 327 4.34 -0.03 9.80
N HIS A 328 4.64 -1.26 9.39
CA HIS A 328 3.80 -2.04 8.48
C HIS A 328 2.40 -2.24 9.08
N THR A 329 2.32 -2.68 10.35
CA THR A 329 1.04 -2.86 11.05
C THR A 329 0.24 -1.55 11.14
N LEU A 330 0.91 -0.41 11.39
CA LEU A 330 0.25 0.89 11.40
C LEU A 330 -0.33 1.26 10.03
N VAL A 331 0.45 1.07 8.96
CA VAL A 331 0.00 1.34 7.59
C VAL A 331 -1.22 0.47 7.24
N ASP A 332 -1.17 -0.82 7.54
CA ASP A 332 -2.28 -1.74 7.29
C ASP A 332 -3.52 -1.37 8.10
N THR A 333 -3.35 -1.03 9.38
CA THR A 333 -4.46 -0.61 10.26
C THR A 333 -5.11 0.68 9.74
N ILE A 334 -4.31 1.63 9.25
CA ILE A 334 -4.81 2.85 8.61
C ILE A 334 -5.57 2.51 7.32
N ARG A 335 -5.04 1.66 6.46
CA ARG A 335 -5.68 1.25 5.19
C ARG A 335 -7.01 0.56 5.40
N GLN A 336 -7.11 -0.30 6.41
CA GLN A 336 -8.34 -1.04 6.73
C GLN A 336 -9.42 -0.17 7.39
N GLY A 337 -9.17 1.10 7.65
CA GLY A 337 -10.13 1.99 8.30
C GLY A 337 -10.40 1.63 9.77
N ALA A 338 -9.47 0.94 10.42
CA ALA A 338 -9.61 0.50 11.80
C ALA A 338 -9.74 1.68 12.78
N VAL A 339 -10.26 1.39 13.96
CA VAL A 339 -10.63 2.37 14.98
C VAL A 339 -9.46 3.32 15.28
N LEU A 340 -9.73 4.62 15.24
CA LEU A 340 -8.77 5.72 15.42
C LEU A 340 -7.88 5.56 16.66
N PHE A 341 -8.41 4.99 17.75
CA PHE A 341 -7.66 4.72 18.98
C PHE A 341 -6.43 3.83 18.75
N TRP A 342 -6.57 2.72 18.02
CA TRP A 342 -5.46 1.81 17.73
C TRP A 342 -4.39 2.44 16.85
N ASN A 343 -4.77 3.32 15.94
CA ASN A 343 -3.83 4.08 15.12
C ASN A 343 -2.92 4.97 15.98
N TYR A 344 -3.47 5.65 17.00
CA TYR A 344 -2.68 6.43 17.95
C TYR A 344 -1.77 5.56 18.82
N VAL A 345 -2.24 4.40 19.26
CA VAL A 345 -1.42 3.46 20.05
C VAL A 345 -0.24 2.96 19.22
N PHE A 346 -0.46 2.47 18.01
CA PHE A 346 0.62 2.01 17.13
C PHE A 346 1.57 3.14 16.73
N ALA A 347 1.08 4.32 16.42
CA ALA A 347 1.91 5.49 16.11
C ALA A 347 2.80 5.89 17.31
N THR A 348 2.27 5.83 18.52
CA THR A 348 3.04 6.12 19.74
C THR A 348 4.14 5.08 19.98
N ILE A 349 3.80 3.78 19.88
CA ILE A 349 4.77 2.68 20.00
C ILE A 349 5.86 2.83 18.93
N LEU A 350 5.48 3.08 17.68
CA LEU A 350 6.40 3.28 16.57
C LEU A 350 7.33 4.48 16.84
N GLY A 351 6.78 5.59 17.35
CA GLY A 351 7.57 6.78 17.70
C GLY A 351 8.63 6.48 18.75
N VAL A 352 8.28 5.76 19.80
CA VAL A 352 9.24 5.33 20.85
C VAL A 352 10.30 4.39 20.25
N LEU A 353 9.89 3.38 19.49
CA LEU A 353 10.81 2.44 18.84
C LEU A 353 11.75 3.15 17.86
N TYR A 354 11.23 4.08 17.08
CA TYR A 354 12.01 4.88 16.15
C TYR A 354 13.09 5.69 16.89
N LEU A 355 12.74 6.38 17.98
CA LEU A 355 13.69 7.16 18.78
C LEU A 355 14.74 6.28 19.46
N VAL A 356 14.34 5.11 19.97
CA VAL A 356 15.27 4.13 20.56
C VAL A 356 16.23 3.61 19.48
N THR A 357 15.73 3.26 18.31
CA THR A 357 16.56 2.81 17.17
C THR A 357 17.53 3.90 16.75
N ALA A 358 17.07 5.15 16.62
CA ALA A 358 17.90 6.30 16.29
C ALA A 358 19.02 6.55 17.34
N ALA A 359 18.68 6.40 18.63
CA ALA A 359 19.65 6.53 19.72
C ALA A 359 20.73 5.44 19.69
N ILE A 360 20.31 4.17 19.46
CA ILE A 360 21.24 3.03 19.38
C ILE A 360 22.13 3.19 18.13
N LEU A 361 21.53 3.56 16.98
CA LEU A 361 22.26 3.82 15.74
C LEU A 361 23.28 4.94 15.89
N LEU A 362 22.87 6.08 16.45
CA LEU A 362 23.79 7.20 16.72
C LEU A 362 24.96 6.76 17.63
N ASN A 363 24.64 6.03 18.69
CA ASN A 363 25.65 5.52 19.62
C ASN A 363 26.62 4.56 18.94
N TYR A 364 26.10 3.66 18.08
CA TYR A 364 26.90 2.76 17.25
C TYR A 364 27.85 3.53 16.32
N LEU A 365 27.33 4.51 15.55
CA LEU A 365 28.15 5.35 14.67
C LEU A 365 29.25 6.10 15.41
N LEU A 366 28.94 6.63 16.59
CA LEU A 366 29.93 7.32 17.42
C LEU A 366 30.96 6.35 18.01
N SER A 367 30.57 5.12 18.37
CA SER A 367 31.46 4.08 18.83
C SER A 367 32.43 3.66 17.73
N VAL A 368 31.90 3.37 16.53
CA VAL A 368 32.71 3.06 15.35
C VAL A 368 33.72 4.20 15.07
N ALA A 369 33.26 5.44 15.09
CA ALA A 369 34.12 6.60 14.86
C ALA A 369 35.26 6.73 15.92
N ARG A 370 34.99 6.43 17.21
CA ARG A 370 36.01 6.42 18.26
C ARG A 370 37.01 5.28 18.06
N GLN A 371 36.51 4.09 17.73
CA GLN A 371 37.33 2.90 17.48
C GLN A 371 38.23 3.07 16.24
N LEU A 372 37.71 3.63 15.13
CA LEU A 372 38.50 3.95 13.93
C LEU A 372 39.61 4.97 14.24
N LYS A 373 39.29 6.06 14.96
CA LYS A 373 40.30 7.05 15.38
C LYS A 373 41.38 6.46 16.29
N ASN A 374 41.03 5.46 17.11
CA ASN A 374 41.92 4.76 18.00
C ASN A 374 42.60 3.54 17.33
N LYS A 375 42.34 3.26 16.05
CA LYS A 375 42.85 2.07 15.30
C LYS A 375 42.53 0.73 15.99
N SER A 376 41.40 0.67 16.72
CA SER A 376 40.99 -0.51 17.48
C SER A 376 39.74 -1.21 16.90
N PHE A 377 39.19 -0.71 15.80
CA PHE A 377 37.91 -1.20 15.22
C PHE A 377 37.96 -2.70 14.93
N PHE A 378 38.94 -3.16 14.14
CA PHE A 378 39.07 -4.57 13.79
C PHE A 378 39.44 -5.48 14.98
N ARG A 379 40.12 -4.91 15.99
CA ARG A 379 40.52 -5.64 17.19
C ARG A 379 39.34 -5.86 18.16
N ASN A 380 38.26 -5.12 18.02
CA ASN A 380 37.05 -5.18 18.85
C ASN A 380 35.92 -5.93 18.15
N THR A 381 36.20 -6.79 17.21
CA THR A 381 35.22 -7.70 16.58
C THR A 381 35.27 -9.06 17.28
N TRP A 382 34.07 -9.68 17.43
CA TRP A 382 33.97 -11.04 17.99
C TRP A 382 34.79 -12.03 17.18
N ILE A 383 34.76 -11.90 15.84
CA ILE A 383 35.55 -12.72 14.92
C ILE A 383 37.06 -12.60 15.22
N SER A 384 37.56 -11.37 15.35
CA SER A 384 38.99 -11.17 15.62
C SER A 384 39.41 -11.68 17.00
N VAL A 385 38.54 -11.50 18.02
CA VAL A 385 38.82 -12.05 19.36
C VAL A 385 38.74 -13.57 19.36
N SER A 386 37.78 -14.15 18.64
CA SER A 386 37.66 -15.62 18.50
C SER A 386 38.89 -16.21 17.77
N ILE A 387 39.29 -15.62 16.65
CA ILE A 387 40.49 -16.03 15.90
C ILE A 387 41.71 -15.96 16.80
N ARG A 388 41.90 -14.91 17.59
CA ARG A 388 43.02 -14.74 18.47
C ARG A 388 43.01 -15.77 19.62
N ARG A 389 41.88 -16.00 20.28
CA ARG A 389 41.74 -17.05 21.31
C ARG A 389 41.97 -18.44 20.73
N MET A 390 41.47 -18.69 19.53
CA MET A 390 41.64 -19.93 18.83
C MET A 390 43.14 -20.10 18.42
N SER A 391 43.82 -19.05 17.94
CA SER A 391 45.24 -19.11 17.64
C SER A 391 46.10 -19.36 18.89
N GLU A 392 45.67 -18.83 20.05
CA GLU A 392 46.33 -19.10 21.34
C GLU A 392 46.12 -20.55 21.82
N LEU A 393 44.96 -21.17 21.55
CA LEU A 393 44.65 -22.56 21.85
C LEU A 393 45.37 -23.55 20.91
N PHE A 394 45.69 -23.14 19.69
CA PHE A 394 46.20 -24.00 18.62
C PHE A 394 47.66 -23.75 18.28
N THR A 395 48.44 -23.04 19.11
CA THR A 395 49.90 -22.87 18.93
C THR A 395 50.68 -24.19 18.90
N GLY A 396 50.01 -25.35 19.07
CA GLY A 396 50.60 -26.69 18.97
C GLY A 396 50.08 -27.58 17.85
N SER A 397 49.06 -27.15 17.07
CA SER A 397 48.48 -27.98 16.01
C SER A 397 48.82 -27.44 14.60
N THR A 398 48.97 -28.38 13.65
CA THR A 398 49.42 -28.08 12.29
C THR A 398 48.47 -27.05 11.60
N PHE A 399 49.05 -25.98 11.07
CA PHE A 399 48.40 -24.89 10.28
C PHE A 399 47.41 -25.40 9.22
N ARG A 400 47.66 -26.61 8.66
CA ARG A 400 46.76 -27.22 7.65
C ARG A 400 45.36 -27.58 8.19
N GLY A 401 45.25 -28.12 9.41
CA GLY A 401 43.95 -28.45 10.01
C GLY A 401 43.11 -27.21 10.27
N TRP A 402 43.77 -26.12 10.57
CA TRP A 402 43.15 -24.82 10.82
C TRP A 402 42.53 -24.20 9.55
N MET A 403 43.27 -24.19 8.44
CA MET A 403 42.76 -23.70 7.15
C MET A 403 41.52 -24.47 6.71
N VAL A 404 41.45 -25.78 6.95
CA VAL A 404 40.29 -26.61 6.62
C VAL A 404 39.05 -26.20 7.44
N ILE A 405 39.21 -25.98 8.75
CA ILE A 405 38.06 -25.54 9.60
C ILE A 405 37.54 -24.17 9.20
N VAL A 406 38.42 -23.20 8.96
CA VAL A 406 38.04 -21.85 8.51
C VAL A 406 37.34 -21.89 7.15
N MET A 407 37.85 -22.68 6.19
CA MET A 407 37.22 -22.89 4.90
C MET A 407 35.85 -23.57 5.02
N LEU A 408 35.69 -24.54 5.89
CA LEU A 408 34.43 -25.22 6.15
C LEU A 408 33.40 -24.26 6.77
N CYS A 409 33.78 -23.46 7.76
CA CYS A 409 32.92 -22.47 8.37
C CYS A 409 32.50 -21.37 7.36
N TYR A 410 33.42 -20.94 6.53
CA TYR A 410 33.17 -19.99 5.45
C TYR A 410 32.18 -20.56 4.42
N ALA A 411 32.44 -21.81 3.96
CA ALA A 411 31.56 -22.49 3.01
C ALA A 411 30.12 -22.69 3.59
N LEU A 412 30.05 -23.17 4.85
CA LEU A 412 28.77 -23.34 5.55
C LEU A 412 27.99 -22.01 5.69
N GLY A 413 28.67 -20.93 6.07
CA GLY A 413 28.09 -19.60 6.17
C GLY A 413 27.49 -19.12 4.83
N ASN A 414 28.24 -19.26 3.74
CA ASN A 414 27.76 -18.95 2.40
C ASN A 414 26.57 -19.84 1.98
N CYS A 415 26.59 -21.13 2.25
CA CYS A 415 25.48 -22.04 1.95
C CYS A 415 24.19 -21.66 2.69
N VAL A 416 24.28 -21.29 3.96
CA VAL A 416 23.11 -20.86 4.75
C VAL A 416 22.51 -19.56 4.19
N ILE A 417 23.36 -18.58 3.87
CA ILE A 417 22.90 -17.29 3.33
C ILE A 417 22.31 -17.48 1.92
N MET A 418 22.96 -18.25 1.06
CA MET A 418 22.42 -18.58 -0.27
C MET A 418 21.12 -19.38 -0.18
N GLY A 419 21.02 -20.32 0.77
CA GLY A 419 19.77 -21.04 1.03
C GLY A 419 18.63 -20.07 1.42
N ALA A 420 18.91 -19.10 2.29
CA ALA A 420 17.93 -18.07 2.65
C ALA A 420 17.53 -17.21 1.45
N MET A 421 18.47 -16.83 0.56
CA MET A 421 18.17 -16.08 -0.66
C MET A 421 17.24 -16.83 -1.61
N VAL A 422 17.42 -18.15 -1.75
CA VAL A 422 16.60 -18.97 -2.64
C VAL A 422 15.22 -19.25 -2.04
N MET A 423 15.16 -19.51 -0.73
CA MET A 423 13.92 -19.90 -0.07
C MET A 423 13.00 -18.72 0.25
N ALA A 424 13.55 -17.54 0.53
CA ALA A 424 12.75 -16.38 0.89
C ALA A 424 11.72 -15.97 -0.19
N PRO A 425 12.05 -15.90 -1.50
CA PRO A 425 11.08 -15.62 -2.55
C PRO A 425 10.02 -16.73 -2.70
N TYR A 426 10.42 -18.00 -2.50
CA TYR A 426 9.50 -19.14 -2.58
C TYR A 426 8.36 -19.06 -1.54
N TYR A 427 8.65 -18.49 -0.37
CA TYR A 427 7.66 -18.23 0.68
C TYR A 427 7.02 -16.83 0.62
N GLY A 428 7.23 -16.08 -0.47
CA GLY A 428 6.65 -14.75 -0.66
C GLY A 428 7.40 -13.60 0.04
N TYR A 429 8.58 -13.85 0.60
CA TYR A 429 9.39 -12.86 1.32
C TYR A 429 10.55 -12.33 0.45
N ALA A 430 10.24 -11.75 -0.72
CA ALA A 430 11.26 -11.23 -1.65
C ALA A 430 12.23 -10.22 -1.01
N GLU A 431 11.75 -9.42 -0.05
CA GLU A 431 12.56 -8.43 0.66
C GLU A 431 13.66 -9.07 1.52
N LEU A 432 13.39 -10.24 2.11
CA LEU A 432 14.40 -11.02 2.86
C LEU A 432 15.52 -11.57 1.95
N ALA A 433 15.21 -11.86 0.69
CA ALA A 433 16.22 -12.28 -0.27
C ALA A 433 17.22 -11.16 -0.58
N VAL A 434 16.73 -9.91 -0.72
CA VAL A 434 17.57 -8.73 -0.91
C VAL A 434 18.48 -8.50 0.32
N LEU A 435 17.90 -8.58 1.52
CA LEU A 435 18.65 -8.45 2.77
C LEU A 435 19.74 -9.53 2.90
N ALA A 436 19.40 -10.79 2.60
CA ALA A 436 20.35 -11.90 2.60
C ALA A 436 21.48 -11.67 1.57
N GLY A 437 21.17 -11.09 0.39
CA GLY A 437 22.15 -10.70 -0.61
C GLY A 437 23.14 -9.65 -0.10
N VAL A 438 22.66 -8.62 0.58
CA VAL A 438 23.50 -7.60 1.22
C VAL A 438 24.39 -8.24 2.30
N VAL A 439 23.82 -9.11 3.14
CA VAL A 439 24.58 -9.85 4.17
C VAL A 439 25.64 -10.73 3.53
N LEU A 440 25.37 -11.39 2.41
CA LEU A 440 26.31 -12.22 1.67
C LEU A 440 27.51 -11.39 1.17
N VAL A 441 27.25 -10.23 0.58
CA VAL A 441 28.30 -9.32 0.09
C VAL A 441 29.16 -8.81 1.25
N CYS A 442 28.53 -8.39 2.36
CA CYS A 442 29.23 -7.93 3.56
C CYS A 442 30.05 -9.06 4.20
N PHE A 443 29.51 -10.28 4.29
CA PHE A 443 30.19 -11.45 4.85
C PHE A 443 31.43 -11.82 4.02
N ASN A 444 31.27 -11.88 2.68
CA ASN A 444 32.41 -12.18 1.79
C ASN A 444 33.44 -11.04 1.79
N GLY A 445 32.99 -9.76 1.81
CA GLY A 445 33.90 -8.64 1.90
C GLY A 445 34.71 -8.62 3.20
N LEU A 446 34.12 -9.04 4.34
CA LEU A 446 34.81 -9.15 5.63
C LEU A 446 35.75 -10.32 5.70
N CYS A 447 35.52 -11.41 4.96
CA CYS A 447 36.38 -12.59 4.93
C CYS A 447 37.58 -12.45 3.98
N MET A 448 37.54 -11.51 3.03
CA MET A 448 38.66 -11.24 2.10
C MET A 448 39.71 -10.28 2.69
N TYR A 449 39.45 -9.62 3.77
CA TYR A 449 40.38 -8.77 4.51
C TYR A 449 40.88 -9.47 5.79
#